data_0b5561edb5cb0d9a149ab8f293268707
#
_entry.id   0b5561edb5cb0d9a149ab8f293268707
#
_cell.length_a   1.000
_cell.length_b   1.000
_cell.length_c   1.000
_cell.angle_alpha   90.00
_cell.angle_beta   90.00
_cell.angle_gamma   90.00
#
_symmetry.space_group_name_H-M   'P 1'
#
loop_
_entity.id
_entity.type
_entity.pdbx_description
1 polymer ?
#
loop_
_entity_poly.entity_id
_entity_poly.type
_entity_poly.pdbx_seq_one_letter_code
_entity_poly.pdbx_strand_id
1 'polypeptide(L)'
;PDRSISEGAKNIVGLSDDFLNQQKPFEENHKKLLSFLKNDTLIIHNAPFDLGFINNELSILGLSPLDNPVVDTVSLAREVLNTRIANLDYLCRRFGVDLSDRSFHGALLDSQLLAAVYLELRGGKQFSMVLDSNRDEKNTQINNKNKKIATFFNYS
;
A
#
# COMPACT_ATOMS: atom_id res chain seq x y z
N PRO A 1 -22.62 -3.76 -6.46
CA PRO A 1 -22.66 -4.50 -5.18
C PRO A 1 -24.10 -4.74 -4.76
N ASP A 2 -24.40 -5.90 -4.15
CA ASP A 2 -25.75 -6.35 -3.84
C ASP A 2 -26.32 -5.78 -2.53
N ARG A 3 -25.58 -4.88 -1.87
CA ARG A 3 -25.98 -4.24 -0.61
C ARG A 3 -25.38 -2.85 -0.47
N SER A 4 -26.07 -2.00 0.29
CA SER A 4 -25.58 -0.66 0.64
C SER A 4 -24.39 -0.71 1.60
N ILE A 5 -23.49 0.24 1.47
CA ILE A 5 -22.40 0.47 2.42
C ILE A 5 -22.94 1.05 3.73
N SER A 6 -22.39 0.64 4.87
CA SER A 6 -22.80 1.18 6.18
C SER A 6 -22.43 2.66 6.32
N GLU A 7 -23.22 3.41 7.10
CA GLU A 7 -22.96 4.84 7.36
C GLU A 7 -21.56 5.07 7.97
N GLY A 8 -21.12 4.18 8.88
CA GLY A 8 -19.77 4.25 9.43
C GLY A 8 -18.68 4.11 8.36
N ALA A 9 -18.85 3.20 7.41
CA ALA A 9 -17.91 3.05 6.31
C ALA A 9 -17.96 4.24 5.33
N LYS A 10 -19.16 4.79 5.01
CA LYS A 10 -19.29 6.00 4.18
C LYS A 10 -18.51 7.16 4.76
N ASN A 11 -18.60 7.38 6.07
CA ASN A 11 -17.90 8.46 6.75
C ASN A 11 -16.37 8.30 6.74
N ILE A 12 -15.87 7.07 6.70
CA ILE A 12 -14.43 6.78 6.66
C ILE A 12 -13.87 6.92 5.24
N VAL A 13 -14.53 6.30 4.25
CA VAL A 13 -13.99 6.21 2.88
C VAL A 13 -14.50 7.30 1.95
N GLY A 14 -15.54 8.04 2.31
CA GLY A 14 -16.13 9.11 1.51
C GLY A 14 -16.85 8.65 0.24
N LEU A 15 -17.21 7.37 0.12
CA LEU A 15 -17.89 6.80 -1.06
C LEU A 15 -19.39 6.71 -0.84
N SER A 16 -20.18 7.05 -1.86
CA SER A 16 -21.64 6.90 -1.85
C SER A 16 -22.09 5.56 -2.46
N ASP A 17 -23.32 5.11 -2.11
CA ASP A 17 -23.93 3.94 -2.74
C ASP A 17 -24.08 4.12 -4.26
N ASP A 18 -24.45 5.34 -4.71
CA ASP A 18 -24.61 5.65 -6.15
C ASP A 18 -23.29 5.48 -6.91
N PHE A 19 -22.19 5.93 -6.34
CA PHE A 19 -20.86 5.72 -6.91
C PHE A 19 -20.50 4.24 -6.96
N LEU A 20 -20.72 3.51 -5.86
CA LEU A 20 -20.39 2.08 -5.76
C LEU A 20 -21.22 1.22 -6.71
N ASN A 21 -22.51 1.55 -6.90
CA ASN A 21 -23.40 0.83 -7.80
C ASN A 21 -22.99 0.94 -9.29
N GLN A 22 -22.21 1.95 -9.64
CA GLN A 22 -21.66 2.13 -10.98
C GLN A 22 -20.33 1.36 -11.17
N GLN A 23 -19.74 0.84 -10.10
CA GLN A 23 -18.46 0.15 -10.18
C GLN A 23 -18.66 -1.31 -10.56
N LYS A 24 -17.70 -1.84 -11.32
CA LYS A 24 -17.65 -3.24 -11.69
C LYS A 24 -17.35 -4.11 -10.47
N PRO A 25 -18.03 -5.28 -10.32
CA PRO A 25 -17.75 -6.21 -9.25
C PRO A 25 -16.33 -6.82 -9.38
N PHE A 26 -15.87 -7.46 -8.30
CA PHE A 26 -14.55 -8.09 -8.26
C PHE A 26 -14.37 -9.14 -9.35
N GLU A 27 -15.41 -9.90 -9.65
CA GLU A 27 -15.45 -10.90 -10.73
C GLU A 27 -14.98 -10.35 -12.08
N GLU A 28 -15.31 -9.12 -12.43
CA GLU A 28 -14.88 -8.50 -13.67
C GLU A 28 -13.46 -7.93 -13.60
N ASN A 29 -12.98 -7.60 -12.40
CA ASN A 29 -11.72 -6.89 -12.17
C ASN A 29 -10.56 -7.79 -11.74
N HIS A 30 -10.81 -9.01 -11.24
CA HIS A 30 -9.78 -9.89 -10.67
C HIS A 30 -8.61 -10.16 -11.61
N LYS A 31 -8.88 -10.37 -12.91
CA LYS A 31 -7.80 -10.63 -13.91
C LYS A 31 -6.85 -9.44 -14.03
N LYS A 32 -7.40 -8.21 -14.00
CA LYS A 32 -6.60 -6.97 -14.05
C LYS A 32 -5.76 -6.85 -12.77
N LEU A 33 -6.33 -7.15 -11.61
CA LEU A 33 -5.63 -7.17 -10.34
C LEU A 33 -4.48 -8.18 -10.34
N LEU A 34 -4.73 -9.43 -10.66
CA LEU A 34 -3.72 -10.49 -10.69
C LEU A 34 -2.61 -10.21 -11.70
N SER A 35 -2.98 -9.71 -12.89
CA SER A 35 -2.00 -9.29 -13.91
C SER A 35 -1.12 -8.13 -13.46
N PHE A 36 -1.62 -7.28 -12.58
CA PHE A 36 -0.87 -6.17 -12.02
C PHE A 36 0.06 -6.64 -10.89
N LEU A 37 -0.45 -7.44 -9.96
CA LEU A 37 0.32 -7.95 -8.81
C LEU A 37 1.46 -8.88 -9.24
N LYS A 38 1.24 -9.69 -10.27
CA LYS A 38 2.21 -10.72 -10.71
C LYS A 38 2.76 -11.50 -9.50
N ASN A 39 4.10 -11.60 -9.44
CA ASN A 39 4.83 -12.24 -8.34
C ASN A 39 5.60 -11.19 -7.50
N ASP A 40 5.18 -9.92 -7.55
CA ASP A 40 5.86 -8.85 -6.83
C ASP A 40 5.56 -8.93 -5.32
N THR A 41 6.49 -8.42 -4.51
CA THR A 41 6.28 -8.31 -3.06
C THR A 41 5.21 -7.27 -2.76
N LEU A 42 4.20 -7.64 -2.00
CA LEU A 42 3.11 -6.76 -1.57
C LEU A 42 3.50 -6.06 -0.27
N ILE A 43 3.44 -4.73 -0.28
CA ILE A 43 3.64 -3.90 0.91
C ILE A 43 2.26 -3.47 1.40
N ILE A 44 1.84 -3.97 2.55
CA ILE A 44 0.47 -3.79 3.05
C ILE A 44 0.52 -3.32 4.51
N HIS A 45 -0.41 -2.46 4.91
CA HIS A 45 -0.56 -2.01 6.29
C HIS A 45 -1.67 -2.80 6.99
N ASN A 46 -1.30 -3.71 7.91
CA ASN A 46 -2.18 -4.72 8.49
C ASN A 46 -2.61 -5.78 7.45
N ALA A 47 -1.62 -6.40 6.83
CA ALA A 47 -1.78 -7.33 5.71
C ALA A 47 -2.84 -8.44 5.91
N PRO A 48 -3.04 -9.05 7.10
CA PRO A 48 -4.07 -10.07 7.28
C PRO A 48 -5.48 -9.58 6.95
N PHE A 49 -5.77 -8.29 7.14
CA PHE A 49 -7.09 -7.71 6.84
C PHE A 49 -7.35 -7.69 5.32
N ASP A 50 -6.47 -7.07 4.55
CA ASP A 50 -6.65 -6.93 3.10
C ASP A 50 -6.56 -8.26 2.36
N LEU A 51 -5.58 -9.09 2.74
CA LEU A 51 -5.41 -10.43 2.16
C LEU A 51 -6.60 -11.34 2.47
N GLY A 52 -7.20 -11.21 3.66
CA GLY A 52 -8.40 -11.94 4.03
C GLY A 52 -9.56 -11.65 3.06
N PHE A 53 -9.80 -10.39 2.74
CA PHE A 53 -10.84 -10.00 1.78
C PHE A 53 -10.52 -10.45 0.36
N ILE A 54 -9.32 -10.18 -0.14
CA ILE A 54 -8.93 -10.54 -1.51
C ILE A 54 -8.99 -12.06 -1.70
N ASN A 55 -8.45 -12.83 -0.77
CA ASN A 55 -8.43 -14.29 -0.87
C ASN A 55 -9.83 -14.89 -0.73
N ASN A 56 -10.73 -14.26 0.05
CA ASN A 56 -12.14 -14.67 0.09
C ASN A 56 -12.83 -14.46 -1.26
N GLU A 57 -12.64 -13.30 -1.88
CA GLU A 57 -13.21 -13.01 -3.21
C GLU A 57 -12.65 -13.96 -4.28
N LEU A 58 -11.34 -14.26 -4.25
CA LEU A 58 -10.73 -15.24 -5.15
C LEU A 58 -11.32 -16.64 -4.93
N SER A 59 -11.53 -17.04 -3.67
CA SER A 59 -12.15 -18.32 -3.32
C SER A 59 -13.57 -18.45 -3.84
N ILE A 60 -14.37 -17.37 -3.77
CA ILE A 60 -15.74 -17.35 -4.35
C ILE A 60 -15.72 -17.60 -5.86
N LEU A 61 -14.66 -17.14 -6.55
CA LEU A 61 -14.45 -17.36 -7.98
C LEU A 61 -13.79 -18.73 -8.30
N GLY A 62 -13.53 -19.56 -7.28
CA GLY A 62 -12.84 -20.85 -7.47
C GLY A 62 -11.36 -20.72 -7.82
N LEU A 63 -10.75 -19.56 -7.51
CA LEU A 63 -9.33 -19.27 -7.77
C LEU A 63 -8.50 -19.52 -6.50
N SER A 64 -7.20 -19.80 -6.71
CA SER A 64 -6.24 -19.94 -5.62
C SER A 64 -6.01 -18.60 -4.90
N PRO A 65 -5.72 -18.61 -3.60
CA PRO A 65 -5.32 -17.41 -2.87
C PRO A 65 -4.01 -16.81 -3.45
N LEU A 66 -3.74 -15.54 -3.15
CA LEU A 66 -2.48 -14.90 -3.50
C LEU A 66 -1.32 -15.61 -2.80
N ASP A 67 -0.24 -15.87 -3.54
CA ASP A 67 1.01 -16.48 -3.07
C ASP A 67 2.19 -15.50 -3.08
N ASN A 68 1.92 -14.22 -3.32
CA ASN A 68 2.92 -13.16 -3.32
C ASN A 68 3.66 -13.06 -1.98
N PRO A 69 4.97 -12.77 -1.98
CA PRO A 69 5.66 -12.37 -0.76
C PRO A 69 5.01 -11.11 -0.16
N VAL A 70 4.85 -11.06 1.16
CA VAL A 70 4.15 -9.97 1.84
C VAL A 70 5.04 -9.32 2.89
N VAL A 71 5.03 -7.99 2.93
CA VAL A 71 5.57 -7.20 4.02
C VAL A 71 4.42 -6.48 4.72
N ASP A 72 4.12 -6.89 5.95
CA ASP A 72 3.18 -6.18 6.82
C ASP A 72 3.90 -5.02 7.52
N THR A 73 3.55 -3.79 7.14
CA THR A 73 4.21 -2.59 7.69
C THR A 73 3.84 -2.32 9.15
N VAL A 74 2.74 -2.87 9.68
CA VAL A 74 2.42 -2.80 11.11
C VAL A 74 3.42 -3.64 11.91
N SER A 75 3.68 -4.85 11.48
CA SER A 75 4.66 -5.75 12.11
C SER A 75 6.06 -5.18 11.99
N LEU A 76 6.44 -4.71 10.81
CA LEU A 76 7.74 -4.07 10.56
C LEU A 76 7.94 -2.82 11.43
N ALA A 77 6.93 -1.95 11.54
CA ALA A 77 7.03 -0.74 12.35
C ALA A 77 7.18 -1.06 13.85
N ARG A 78 6.46 -2.08 14.34
CA ARG A 78 6.58 -2.53 15.74
C ARG A 78 7.98 -3.04 16.06
N GLU A 79 8.58 -3.78 15.13
CA GLU A 79 9.94 -4.29 15.27
C GLU A 79 10.98 -3.16 15.21
N VAL A 80 10.96 -2.34 14.15
CA VAL A 80 11.99 -1.30 13.90
C VAL A 80 11.92 -0.18 14.94
N LEU A 81 10.71 0.24 15.33
CA LEU A 81 10.52 1.37 16.26
C LEU A 81 10.34 0.94 17.71
N ASN A 82 10.31 -0.35 18.00
CA ASN A 82 10.01 -0.91 19.32
C ASN A 82 8.75 -0.28 19.95
N THR A 83 7.66 -0.17 19.18
CA THR A 83 6.42 0.49 19.57
C THR A 83 5.22 -0.43 19.45
N ARG A 84 4.18 -0.20 20.27
CA ARG A 84 2.88 -0.87 20.14
C ARG A 84 1.95 -0.11 19.18
N ILE A 85 2.19 1.19 18.98
CA ILE A 85 1.37 2.05 18.14
C ILE A 85 1.98 2.05 16.73
N ALA A 86 1.24 1.53 15.76
CA ALA A 86 1.70 1.39 14.38
C ALA A 86 0.61 1.70 13.35
N ASN A 87 -0.39 2.56 13.68
CA ASN A 87 -1.31 3.03 12.68
C ASN A 87 -0.64 4.03 11.71
N LEU A 88 -1.15 4.15 10.51
CA LEU A 88 -0.53 4.92 9.43
C LEU A 88 -0.34 6.40 9.80
N ASP A 89 -1.32 7.02 10.47
CA ASP A 89 -1.23 8.42 10.94
C ASP A 89 -0.07 8.64 11.91
N TYR A 90 0.09 7.74 12.87
CA TYR A 90 1.19 7.78 13.81
C TYR A 90 2.52 7.67 13.09
N LEU A 91 2.64 6.74 12.15
CA LEU A 91 3.88 6.54 11.40
C LEU A 91 4.20 7.74 10.50
N CYS A 92 3.19 8.31 9.81
CA CYS A 92 3.39 9.52 9.02
C CYS A 92 3.91 10.68 9.88
N ARG A 93 3.27 10.95 11.03
CA ARG A 93 3.73 12.00 11.96
C ARG A 93 5.14 11.70 12.50
N ARG A 94 5.43 10.47 12.81
CA ARG A 94 6.74 10.03 13.32
C ARG A 94 7.87 10.27 12.33
N PHE A 95 7.61 10.10 11.04
CA PHE A 95 8.59 10.27 9.97
C PHE A 95 8.50 11.63 9.27
N GLY A 96 7.59 12.51 9.68
CA GLY A 96 7.39 13.81 9.06
C GLY A 96 6.82 13.73 7.65
N VAL A 97 6.02 12.67 7.35
CA VAL A 97 5.25 12.56 6.11
C VAL A 97 4.02 13.44 6.22
N ASP A 98 3.81 14.31 5.22
CA ASP A 98 2.72 15.28 5.20
C ASP A 98 1.35 14.59 5.09
N LEU A 99 0.42 15.00 5.95
CA LEU A 99 -0.96 14.51 6.02
C LEU A 99 -1.99 15.57 5.63
N SER A 100 -1.55 16.75 5.15
CA SER A 100 -2.42 17.91 4.91
C SER A 100 -3.58 17.63 3.95
N ASP A 101 -3.36 16.78 2.94
CA ASP A 101 -4.36 16.44 1.93
C ASP A 101 -5.29 15.29 2.38
N ARG A 102 -5.12 14.75 3.58
CA ARG A 102 -5.85 13.58 4.08
C ARG A 102 -7.16 13.98 4.80
N SER A 103 -8.14 14.45 4.04
CA SER A 103 -9.50 14.70 4.57
C SER A 103 -10.34 13.43 4.75
N PHE A 104 -10.12 12.42 3.90
CA PHE A 104 -10.72 11.09 3.95
C PHE A 104 -9.68 10.00 3.80
N HIS A 105 -9.99 8.78 4.24
CA HIS A 105 -9.15 7.59 4.02
C HIS A 105 -9.32 7.10 2.57
N GLY A 106 -8.74 7.85 1.63
CA GLY A 106 -8.73 7.47 0.22
C GLY A 106 -7.63 6.43 -0.06
N ALA A 107 -7.98 5.30 -0.67
CA ALA A 107 -7.06 4.19 -0.90
C ALA A 107 -5.78 4.60 -1.64
N LEU A 108 -5.88 5.50 -2.62
CA LEU A 108 -4.71 6.00 -3.37
C LEU A 108 -3.77 6.81 -2.48
N LEU A 109 -4.32 7.78 -1.74
CA LEU A 109 -3.52 8.63 -0.85
C LEU A 109 -2.89 7.79 0.27
N ASP A 110 -3.66 6.88 0.88
CA ASP A 110 -3.14 5.98 1.91
C ASP A 110 -2.01 5.08 1.37
N SER A 111 -2.10 4.62 0.13
CA SER A 111 -1.02 3.85 -0.53
C SER A 111 0.23 4.69 -0.77
N GLN A 112 0.10 5.97 -1.14
CA GLN A 112 1.22 6.89 -1.30
C GLN A 112 1.90 7.19 0.03
N LEU A 113 1.11 7.47 1.08
CA LEU A 113 1.61 7.67 2.44
C LEU A 113 2.32 6.41 2.95
N LEU A 114 1.73 5.23 2.71
CA LEU A 114 2.34 3.97 3.08
C LEU A 114 3.68 3.73 2.38
N ALA A 115 3.79 4.06 1.09
CA ALA A 115 5.04 3.94 0.36
C ALA A 115 6.14 4.83 0.98
N ALA A 116 5.81 6.08 1.33
CA ALA A 116 6.75 6.99 2.00
C ALA A 116 7.17 6.45 3.37
N VAL A 117 6.21 6.01 4.19
CA VAL A 117 6.47 5.41 5.51
C VAL A 117 7.32 4.15 5.40
N TYR A 118 7.06 3.29 4.42
CA TYR A 118 7.85 2.07 4.19
C TYR A 118 9.30 2.37 3.87
N LEU A 119 9.56 3.38 3.03
CA LEU A 119 10.94 3.80 2.72
C LEU A 119 11.67 4.29 3.98
N GLU A 120 11.02 5.06 4.84
CA GLU A 120 11.59 5.51 6.11
C GLU A 120 11.85 4.34 7.08
N LEU A 121 10.92 3.37 7.20
CA LEU A 121 11.12 2.15 7.99
C LEU A 121 12.31 1.32 7.51
N ARG A 122 12.61 1.37 6.22
CA ARG A 122 13.78 0.70 5.61
C ARG A 122 15.08 1.52 5.70
N GLY A 123 15.08 2.63 6.44
CA GLY A 123 16.26 3.47 6.65
C GLY A 123 16.45 4.56 5.58
N GLY A 124 15.36 5.06 4.97
CA GLY A 124 15.38 5.96 3.82
C GLY A 124 16.26 7.22 3.98
N LYS A 125 16.19 7.89 5.11
CA LYS A 125 17.02 9.09 5.37
C LYS A 125 18.50 8.76 5.59
N GLN A 126 18.82 7.62 6.21
CA GLN A 126 20.22 7.19 6.40
C GLN A 126 20.87 6.77 5.09
N PHE A 127 20.11 6.15 4.18
CA PHE A 127 20.61 5.77 2.86
C PHE A 127 20.96 6.99 1.99
N SER A 128 20.20 8.08 2.11
CA SER A 128 20.48 9.35 1.42
C SER A 128 21.75 10.01 1.92
N MET A 129 22.02 10.01 3.23
CA MET A 129 23.27 10.56 3.78
C MET A 129 24.52 9.78 3.34
N VAL A 130 24.43 8.47 3.22
CA VAL A 130 25.55 7.63 2.76
C VAL A 130 25.86 7.86 1.28
N LEU A 131 24.84 8.16 0.47
CA LEU A 131 25.03 8.48 -0.95
C LEU A 131 25.67 9.86 -1.18
N ASP A 132 25.38 10.85 -0.32
CA ASP A 132 25.98 12.20 -0.43
C ASP A 132 27.45 12.21 0.02
N SER A 133 27.85 11.36 0.96
CA SER A 133 29.25 11.24 1.39
C SER A 133 30.16 10.51 0.41
N ASN A 134 29.62 9.79 -0.59
CA ASN A 134 30.38 9.04 -1.61
C ASN A 134 30.39 9.72 -2.99
N ARG A 135 30.00 10.99 -3.10
CA ARG A 135 30.01 11.72 -4.39
C ARG A 135 31.39 12.23 -4.84
N ASP A 136 32.40 12.12 -4.00
CA ASP A 136 33.79 12.36 -4.38
C ASP A 136 34.52 11.02 -4.46
N GLU A 137 34.47 10.37 -5.56
CA GLU A 137 35.39 9.47 -6.23
C GLU A 137 34.72 8.31 -7.00
N LYS A 138 34.98 8.35 -8.34
CA LYS A 138 34.91 7.26 -9.31
C LYS A 138 33.57 6.85 -9.93
N ASN A 139 33.43 7.37 -11.17
CA ASN A 139 32.73 6.71 -12.28
C ASN A 139 32.85 5.18 -12.22
N THR A 140 31.75 4.49 -11.90
CA THR A 140 31.58 3.10 -12.28
C THR A 140 30.09 2.86 -12.59
N GLN A 141 29.85 2.42 -13.82
CA GLN A 141 28.53 2.07 -14.33
C GLN A 141 27.89 1.01 -13.42
N ILE A 142 26.83 1.39 -12.71
CA ILE A 142 25.95 0.45 -12.02
C ILE A 142 24.66 0.38 -12.81
N ASN A 143 24.45 -0.79 -13.43
CA ASN A 143 23.22 -1.19 -14.07
C ASN A 143 22.04 -1.06 -13.09
N ASN A 144 21.24 -0.01 -13.27
CA ASN A 144 20.00 0.22 -12.54
C ASN A 144 18.93 -0.80 -13.00
N LYS A 145 18.83 -1.94 -12.32
CA LYS A 145 17.62 -2.71 -12.33
C LYS A 145 16.60 -1.97 -11.43
N ASN A 146 15.88 -1.03 -12.05
CA ASN A 146 14.74 -0.37 -11.44
C ASN A 146 13.69 -1.41 -11.01
N LYS A 147 13.66 -1.75 -9.72
CA LYS A 147 12.47 -2.34 -9.11
C LYS A 147 11.40 -1.25 -9.12
N LYS A 148 10.46 -1.35 -10.05
CA LYS A 148 9.28 -0.49 -10.07
C LYS A 148 8.50 -0.71 -8.78
N ILE A 149 8.40 0.32 -7.94
CA ILE A 149 7.37 0.40 -6.90
C ILE A 149 6.08 0.69 -7.66
N ALA A 150 5.24 -0.33 -7.78
CA ALA A 150 3.97 -0.19 -8.48
C ALA A 150 2.96 0.48 -7.54
N THR A 151 2.67 1.75 -7.76
CA THR A 151 1.55 2.48 -7.15
C THR A 151 0.28 2.18 -7.93
N PHE A 152 -0.74 1.64 -7.26
CA PHE A 152 -2.06 1.43 -7.81
C PHE A 152 -2.78 2.76 -8.03
N PHE A 153 -3.47 2.88 -9.13
CA PHE A 153 -4.48 3.82 -9.63
C PHE A 153 -4.02 4.82 -10.69
N ASN A 154 -4.30 4.47 -11.96
CA ASN A 154 -4.72 5.44 -12.95
C ASN A 154 -6.21 5.18 -13.22
N TYR A 155 -7.07 6.10 -12.78
CA TYR A 155 -8.42 6.25 -13.30
C TYR A 155 -8.33 7.13 -14.55
N SER A 156 -8.58 6.57 -15.70
CA SER A 156 -9.11 7.27 -16.87
C SER A 156 -10.51 6.74 -17.13
#